data_97eb1f3150b3fd1efaca0c94220fdb3b
#
_entry.id   97eb1f3150b3fd1efaca0c94220fdb3b
#
_cell.length_a   1.000
_cell.length_b   1.000
_cell.length_c   1.000
_cell.angle_alpha   90.00
_cell.angle_beta   90.00
_cell.angle_gamma   90.00
#
_symmetry.space_group_name_H-M   'P 1'
#
loop_
_entity.id
_entity.type
_entity.pdbx_description
1 polymer ?
#
loop_
_entity_poly.entity_id
_entity_poly.type
_entity_poly.pdbx_seq_one_letter_code
_entity_poly.pdbx_strand_id
1 'polypeptide(L)'
;MDGFYAPSYKYDFSENHPIAKNWLEAFQQLITLLEKSKSKKKIVFLDELPWLDTARSGFIQALEHFWNAWVSSRNDIILVVCGSAAAWMINKLINNKGGLHNRITHRIRLNPFTLNQCEAYFKNRSAKFDRYQILLIYMVMGGIPFYLDQIDTSQSADQNIDRLCFQQDGLLRREFNNLFHALFQKAEGHISIIEALSVKGRGLTRNEIIKAAHITNNGAATLILKELEESHFIRKYAPFSNKEKMSLYQLTDPYSLFYLKWIKNSSELDQNNWIKQLDNPKKRAWTGYAFEQVCLEHIVQIKDALGISAIETRTSSWVGHGDNQGAQIDLIIDRRDRVINLCEMKFSIHPFTITKSYADTLATKIAAFKEQTKTKSAIYLTLISTFGLVSNSYASSMIQNDLQMDILFK
;
A
#
# COMPACT_ATOMS: atom_id res chain seq x y z
N MET A 1 -6.46 -3.35 -30.86
CA MET A 1 -7.15 -4.59 -31.28
C MET A 1 -6.19 -5.74 -31.61
N ASP A 2 -4.95 -5.46 -31.97
CA ASP A 2 -3.97 -6.50 -32.34
C ASP A 2 -3.75 -7.57 -31.25
N GLY A 3 -3.78 -7.18 -29.98
CA GLY A 3 -3.69 -8.10 -28.85
C GLY A 3 -4.86 -9.08 -28.68
N PHE A 4 -6.02 -8.80 -29.31
CA PHE A 4 -7.16 -9.70 -29.31
C PHE A 4 -7.02 -10.79 -30.38
N TYR A 5 -6.31 -10.53 -31.47
CA TYR A 5 -6.12 -11.45 -32.59
C TYR A 5 -5.10 -12.54 -32.33
N ALA A 6 -3.98 -12.22 -31.68
CA ALA A 6 -2.90 -13.17 -31.47
C ALA A 6 -3.33 -14.48 -30.76
N PRO A 7 -4.20 -14.47 -29.71
CA PRO A 7 -4.76 -15.68 -29.12
C PRO A 7 -5.75 -16.44 -30.01
N SER A 8 -6.52 -15.74 -30.89
CA SER A 8 -7.54 -16.37 -31.72
C SER A 8 -6.97 -17.30 -32.78
N TYR A 9 -5.75 -17.02 -33.29
CA TYR A 9 -5.03 -17.93 -34.21
C TYR A 9 -4.68 -19.29 -33.57
N LYS A 10 -4.50 -19.33 -32.25
CA LYS A 10 -4.16 -20.55 -31.52
C LYS A 10 -5.35 -21.51 -31.35
N TYR A 11 -6.58 -21.04 -31.59
CA TYR A 11 -7.83 -21.79 -31.36
C TYR A 11 -8.61 -22.02 -32.66
N ASP A 12 -7.91 -22.14 -33.80
CA ASP A 12 -8.48 -22.58 -35.09
C ASP A 12 -9.53 -21.60 -35.69
N PHE A 13 -9.27 -20.30 -35.56
CA PHE A 13 -9.86 -19.35 -36.49
C PHE A 13 -9.16 -19.54 -37.85
N SER A 14 -9.87 -20.18 -38.81
CA SER A 14 -9.42 -20.27 -40.18
C SER A 14 -9.02 -18.88 -40.72
N GLU A 15 -8.00 -18.80 -41.57
CA GLU A 15 -7.36 -17.60 -42.12
C GLU A 15 -8.30 -16.55 -42.74
N ASN A 16 -9.61 -16.78 -42.79
CA ASN A 16 -10.63 -15.98 -43.48
C ASN A 16 -11.54 -15.15 -42.55
N HIS A 17 -11.25 -14.97 -41.27
CA HIS A 17 -12.05 -14.05 -40.47
C HIS A 17 -11.53 -12.61 -40.61
N PRO A 18 -12.39 -11.66 -41.04
CA PRO A 18 -11.97 -10.25 -41.19
C PRO A 18 -11.62 -9.67 -39.82
N ILE A 19 -10.62 -8.79 -39.83
CA ILE A 19 -10.24 -8.05 -38.62
C ILE A 19 -11.45 -7.25 -38.12
N ALA A 20 -11.83 -7.40 -36.84
CA ALA A 20 -12.93 -6.68 -36.24
C ALA A 20 -12.65 -5.16 -36.29
N LYS A 21 -13.59 -4.36 -36.79
CA LYS A 21 -13.46 -2.91 -36.94
C LYS A 21 -13.75 -2.14 -35.66
N ASN A 22 -14.43 -2.78 -34.72
CA ASN A 22 -14.85 -2.21 -33.42
C ASN A 22 -15.01 -3.30 -32.38
N TRP A 23 -15.20 -2.91 -31.13
CA TRP A 23 -15.35 -3.84 -30.01
C TRP A 23 -16.61 -4.73 -30.09
N LEU A 24 -17.68 -4.22 -30.70
CA LEU A 24 -18.91 -5.01 -30.86
C LEU A 24 -18.66 -6.21 -31.80
N GLU A 25 -17.99 -5.98 -32.94
CA GLU A 25 -17.58 -7.05 -33.84
C GLU A 25 -16.59 -8.02 -33.18
N ALA A 26 -15.64 -7.51 -32.39
CA ALA A 26 -14.68 -8.34 -31.65
C ALA A 26 -15.39 -9.28 -30.65
N PHE A 27 -16.36 -8.78 -29.89
CA PHE A 27 -17.14 -9.62 -28.99
C PHE A 27 -18.04 -10.60 -29.75
N GLN A 28 -18.57 -10.26 -30.93
CA GLN A 28 -19.32 -11.19 -31.77
C GLN A 28 -18.45 -12.36 -32.27
N GLN A 29 -17.20 -12.07 -32.65
CA GLN A 29 -16.24 -13.12 -33.02
C GLN A 29 -15.89 -13.99 -31.81
N LEU A 30 -15.73 -13.40 -30.60
CA LEU A 30 -15.52 -14.14 -29.37
C LEU A 30 -16.70 -15.09 -29.06
N ILE A 31 -17.95 -14.63 -29.25
CA ILE A 31 -19.15 -15.47 -29.12
C ILE A 31 -19.05 -16.67 -30.04
N THR A 32 -18.78 -16.46 -31.32
CA THR A 32 -18.65 -17.53 -32.32
C THR A 32 -17.58 -18.55 -31.92
N LEU A 33 -16.45 -18.08 -31.40
CA LEU A 33 -15.37 -18.95 -30.89
C LEU A 33 -15.82 -19.77 -29.69
N LEU A 34 -16.48 -19.14 -28.71
CA LEU A 34 -16.97 -19.79 -27.51
C LEU A 34 -18.06 -20.84 -27.79
N GLU A 35 -18.91 -20.59 -28.80
CA GLU A 35 -19.95 -21.54 -29.24
C GLU A 35 -19.36 -22.77 -29.90
N LYS A 36 -18.28 -22.65 -30.66
CA LYS A 36 -17.54 -23.79 -31.25
C LYS A 36 -16.85 -24.65 -30.18
N SER A 37 -16.54 -24.14 -29.02
CA SER A 37 -15.87 -24.88 -27.96
C SER A 37 -16.79 -25.93 -27.33
N LYS A 38 -16.33 -27.18 -27.25
CA LYS A 38 -17.03 -28.29 -26.61
C LYS A 38 -16.85 -28.37 -25.09
N SER A 39 -16.09 -27.46 -24.49
CA SER A 39 -15.82 -27.45 -23.06
C SER A 39 -17.08 -27.15 -22.24
N LYS A 40 -17.32 -27.92 -21.17
CA LYS A 40 -18.46 -27.73 -20.26
C LYS A 40 -18.45 -26.36 -19.53
N LYS A 41 -17.27 -25.81 -19.26
CA LYS A 41 -17.05 -24.48 -18.69
C LYS A 41 -16.02 -23.77 -19.54
N LYS A 42 -16.26 -22.49 -19.78
CA LYS A 42 -15.40 -21.62 -20.57
C LYS A 42 -15.04 -20.40 -19.74
N ILE A 43 -13.79 -20.04 -19.70
CA ILE A 43 -13.28 -18.87 -18.98
C ILE A 43 -12.85 -17.84 -20.02
N VAL A 44 -13.43 -16.66 -19.93
CA VAL A 44 -12.98 -15.47 -20.67
C VAL A 44 -12.26 -14.58 -19.69
N PHE A 45 -10.98 -14.33 -19.92
CA PHE A 45 -10.17 -13.44 -19.11
C PHE A 45 -9.80 -12.19 -19.94
N LEU A 46 -10.28 -11.04 -19.48
CA LEU A 46 -9.96 -9.75 -20.09
C LEU A 46 -9.02 -9.01 -19.14
N ASP A 47 -7.77 -8.91 -19.57
CA ASP A 47 -6.72 -8.27 -18.80
C ASP A 47 -6.65 -6.77 -19.11
N GLU A 48 -6.30 -5.98 -18.10
CA GLU A 48 -6.07 -4.54 -18.18
C GLU A 48 -7.19 -3.75 -18.88
N LEU A 49 -8.44 -3.92 -18.42
CA LEU A 49 -9.60 -3.22 -18.99
C LEU A 49 -9.41 -1.71 -19.16
N PRO A 50 -8.75 -0.98 -18.26
CA PRO A 50 -8.51 0.45 -18.43
C PRO A 50 -7.79 0.81 -19.74
N TRP A 51 -6.91 -0.06 -20.23
CA TRP A 51 -6.20 0.14 -21.48
C TRP A 51 -7.07 -0.14 -22.73
N LEU A 52 -8.12 -0.94 -22.57
CA LEU A 52 -9.08 -1.25 -23.63
C LEU A 52 -10.14 -0.13 -23.80
N ASP A 53 -10.44 0.59 -22.70
CA ASP A 53 -11.42 1.68 -22.67
C ASP A 53 -10.76 3.03 -23.01
N THR A 54 -10.22 3.15 -24.20
CA THR A 54 -9.70 4.43 -24.68
C THR A 54 -10.82 5.40 -25.05
N ALA A 55 -10.50 6.70 -25.14
CA ALA A 55 -11.50 7.71 -25.50
C ALA A 55 -12.20 7.37 -26.83
N ARG A 56 -13.52 7.29 -26.81
CA ARG A 56 -14.38 6.95 -27.96
C ARG A 56 -14.23 5.51 -28.49
N SER A 57 -13.61 4.60 -27.76
CA SER A 57 -13.45 3.20 -28.21
C SER A 57 -14.78 2.43 -28.24
N GLY A 58 -15.78 2.84 -27.46
CA GLY A 58 -17.05 2.10 -27.31
C GLY A 58 -16.89 0.76 -26.57
N PHE A 59 -15.74 0.54 -25.89
CA PHE A 59 -15.43 -0.74 -25.24
C PHE A 59 -16.44 -1.10 -24.15
N ILE A 60 -16.75 -0.19 -23.24
CA ILE A 60 -17.70 -0.45 -22.12
C ILE A 60 -19.08 -0.80 -22.68
N GLN A 61 -19.58 -0.08 -23.66
CA GLN A 61 -20.89 -0.36 -24.29
C GLN A 61 -20.91 -1.74 -24.97
N ALA A 62 -19.83 -2.10 -25.64
CA ALA A 62 -19.71 -3.41 -26.27
C ALA A 62 -19.60 -4.55 -25.22
N LEU A 63 -18.89 -4.34 -24.11
CA LEU A 63 -18.83 -5.26 -22.98
C LEU A 63 -20.20 -5.41 -22.31
N GLU A 64 -20.93 -4.32 -22.10
CA GLU A 64 -22.31 -4.35 -21.60
C GLU A 64 -23.23 -5.16 -22.51
N HIS A 65 -23.13 -4.95 -23.82
CA HIS A 65 -23.91 -5.71 -24.80
C HIS A 65 -23.56 -7.20 -24.76
N PHE A 66 -22.26 -7.53 -24.80
CA PHE A 66 -21.77 -8.92 -24.71
C PHE A 66 -22.31 -9.63 -23.47
N TRP A 67 -22.23 -8.97 -22.31
CA TRP A 67 -22.71 -9.54 -21.05
C TRP A 67 -24.24 -9.70 -21.08
N ASN A 68 -24.99 -8.64 -21.32
CA ASN A 68 -26.44 -8.65 -21.16
C ASN A 68 -27.18 -9.41 -22.25
N ALA A 69 -26.68 -9.36 -23.51
CA ALA A 69 -27.33 -10.04 -24.62
C ALA A 69 -27.01 -11.53 -24.74
N TRP A 70 -25.84 -11.97 -24.23
CA TRP A 70 -25.40 -13.34 -24.46
C TRP A 70 -24.91 -14.06 -23.20
N VAL A 71 -23.97 -13.50 -22.42
CA VAL A 71 -23.35 -14.19 -21.29
C VAL A 71 -24.34 -14.42 -20.14
N SER A 72 -25.18 -13.43 -19.83
CA SER A 72 -26.05 -13.43 -18.65
C SER A 72 -27.09 -14.59 -18.65
N SER A 73 -27.44 -15.12 -19.80
CA SER A 73 -28.35 -16.25 -19.95
C SER A 73 -27.65 -17.63 -19.89
N ARG A 74 -26.33 -17.65 -19.73
CA ARG A 74 -25.51 -18.87 -19.80
C ARG A 74 -24.92 -19.26 -18.44
N ASN A 75 -24.85 -20.55 -18.20
CA ASN A 75 -24.27 -21.15 -16.99
C ASN A 75 -22.88 -21.76 -17.22
N ASP A 76 -22.38 -21.70 -18.45
CA ASP A 76 -21.11 -22.30 -18.86
C ASP A 76 -19.97 -21.28 -19.06
N ILE A 77 -20.25 -19.98 -18.91
CA ILE A 77 -19.27 -18.90 -19.09
C ILE A 77 -18.89 -18.31 -17.73
N ILE A 78 -17.60 -18.14 -17.51
CA ILE A 78 -17.02 -17.33 -16.43
C ILE A 78 -16.25 -16.20 -17.08
N LEU A 79 -16.71 -14.97 -16.87
CA LEU A 79 -16.01 -13.77 -17.31
C LEU A 79 -15.19 -13.22 -16.15
N VAL A 80 -13.89 -13.19 -16.30
CA VAL A 80 -12.95 -12.59 -15.37
C VAL A 80 -12.40 -11.32 -16.01
N VAL A 81 -12.43 -10.22 -15.29
CA VAL A 81 -11.91 -8.94 -15.75
C VAL A 81 -10.96 -8.38 -14.70
N CYS A 82 -9.83 -7.83 -15.14
CA CYS A 82 -8.88 -7.19 -14.24
C CYS A 82 -8.40 -5.83 -14.76
N GLY A 83 -7.73 -5.09 -13.91
CA GLY A 83 -7.10 -3.83 -14.24
C GLY A 83 -6.32 -3.28 -13.05
N SER A 84 -5.16 -2.72 -13.31
CA SER A 84 -4.26 -2.11 -12.32
C SER A 84 -4.77 -0.74 -11.84
N ALA A 85 -5.53 0.00 -12.66
CA ALA A 85 -6.14 1.28 -12.29
C ALA A 85 -7.37 1.07 -11.40
N ALA A 86 -7.17 0.92 -10.08
CA ALA A 86 -8.23 0.63 -9.11
C ALA A 86 -9.40 1.61 -9.19
N ALA A 87 -9.14 2.90 -9.32
CA ALA A 87 -10.18 3.92 -9.43
C ALA A 87 -11.04 3.78 -10.70
N TRP A 88 -10.44 3.42 -11.84
CA TRP A 88 -11.18 3.13 -13.06
C TRP A 88 -12.10 1.92 -12.86
N MET A 89 -11.57 0.82 -12.31
CA MET A 89 -12.32 -0.40 -12.03
C MET A 89 -13.53 -0.12 -11.12
N ILE A 90 -13.32 0.68 -10.07
CA ILE A 90 -14.39 1.06 -9.13
C ILE A 90 -15.44 1.94 -9.82
N ASN A 91 -15.02 2.97 -10.53
CA ASN A 91 -15.94 3.95 -11.09
C ASN A 91 -16.68 3.45 -12.32
N LYS A 92 -16.01 2.71 -13.21
CA LYS A 92 -16.57 2.24 -14.48
C LYS A 92 -17.29 0.91 -14.40
N LEU A 93 -16.85 0.00 -13.51
CA LEU A 93 -17.46 -1.31 -13.36
C LEU A 93 -18.30 -1.44 -12.09
N ILE A 94 -17.69 -1.21 -10.90
CA ILE A 94 -18.34 -1.51 -9.63
C ILE A 94 -19.47 -0.53 -9.34
N ASN A 95 -19.21 0.77 -9.51
CA ASN A 95 -20.19 1.84 -9.31
C ASN A 95 -20.92 2.23 -10.62
N ASN A 96 -20.87 1.37 -11.63
CA ASN A 96 -21.58 1.60 -12.89
C ASN A 96 -23.08 1.72 -12.63
N LYS A 97 -23.69 2.77 -13.22
CA LYS A 97 -25.14 3.00 -13.14
C LYS A 97 -25.87 2.57 -14.42
N GLY A 98 -25.14 2.05 -15.41
CA GLY A 98 -25.63 1.56 -16.69
C GLY A 98 -25.85 0.04 -16.70
N GLY A 99 -25.62 -0.56 -17.86
CA GLY A 99 -25.90 -1.98 -18.12
C GLY A 99 -25.07 -2.99 -17.35
N LEU A 100 -23.95 -2.57 -16.75
CA LEU A 100 -23.13 -3.41 -15.84
C LEU A 100 -23.53 -3.30 -14.36
N HIS A 101 -24.55 -2.51 -14.03
CA HIS A 101 -25.00 -2.36 -12.65
C HIS A 101 -25.42 -3.70 -12.04
N ASN A 102 -24.86 -4.03 -10.86
CA ASN A 102 -25.11 -5.30 -10.14
C ASN A 102 -24.80 -6.57 -10.96
N ARG A 103 -23.91 -6.52 -11.94
CA ARG A 103 -23.48 -7.67 -12.73
C ARG A 103 -22.25 -8.37 -12.20
N ILE A 104 -21.49 -7.71 -11.33
CA ILE A 104 -20.31 -8.28 -10.69
C ILE A 104 -20.75 -9.20 -9.55
N THR A 105 -20.47 -10.50 -9.69
CA THR A 105 -20.83 -11.52 -8.70
C THR A 105 -19.75 -11.69 -7.63
N HIS A 106 -18.49 -11.54 -8.00
CA HIS A 106 -17.35 -11.64 -7.09
C HIS A 106 -16.35 -10.54 -7.36
N ARG A 107 -15.78 -10.00 -6.29
CA ARG A 107 -14.74 -8.99 -6.33
C ARG A 107 -13.53 -9.50 -5.57
N ILE A 108 -12.39 -9.56 -6.25
CA ILE A 108 -11.10 -9.91 -5.64
C ILE A 108 -10.22 -8.66 -5.69
N ARG A 109 -9.78 -8.20 -4.53
CA ARG A 109 -8.80 -7.13 -4.42
C ARG A 109 -7.45 -7.76 -4.09
N LEU A 110 -6.50 -7.64 -4.99
CA LEU A 110 -5.13 -8.06 -4.76
C LEU A 110 -4.39 -6.93 -4.03
N ASN A 111 -4.07 -7.19 -2.77
CA ASN A 111 -3.25 -6.28 -1.98
C ASN A 111 -1.76 -6.68 -2.12
N PRO A 112 -0.82 -5.77 -1.86
CA PRO A 112 0.57 -6.14 -1.65
C PRO A 112 0.70 -7.26 -0.62
N PHE A 113 1.71 -8.10 -0.73
CA PHE A 113 1.98 -9.16 0.24
C PHE A 113 2.23 -8.56 1.63
N THR A 114 1.69 -9.20 2.66
CA THR A 114 2.08 -8.96 4.05
C THR A 114 3.48 -9.53 4.33
N LEU A 115 4.08 -9.19 5.46
CA LEU A 115 5.39 -9.76 5.87
C LEU A 115 5.36 -11.30 5.94
N ASN A 116 4.25 -11.89 6.41
CA ASN A 116 4.06 -13.35 6.41
C ASN A 116 4.11 -13.91 4.98
N GLN A 117 3.41 -13.28 4.05
CA GLN A 117 3.39 -13.71 2.65
C GLN A 117 4.74 -13.50 1.97
N CYS A 118 5.47 -12.42 2.29
CA CYS A 118 6.84 -12.21 1.83
C CYS A 118 7.78 -13.30 2.36
N GLU A 119 7.67 -13.69 3.64
CA GLU A 119 8.45 -14.79 4.22
C GLU A 119 8.17 -16.10 3.48
N ALA A 120 6.89 -16.42 3.22
CA ALA A 120 6.51 -17.61 2.47
C ALA A 120 7.02 -17.56 1.02
N TYR A 121 6.95 -16.40 0.36
CA TYR A 121 7.45 -16.18 -0.99
C TYR A 121 8.96 -16.45 -1.08
N PHE A 122 9.75 -15.87 -0.18
CA PHE A 122 11.20 -16.08 -0.15
C PHE A 122 11.59 -17.51 0.21
N LYS A 123 10.86 -18.15 1.12
CA LYS A 123 11.05 -19.59 1.42
C LYS A 123 10.84 -20.46 0.20
N ASN A 124 9.80 -20.18 -0.61
CA ASN A 124 9.55 -20.93 -1.86
C ASN A 124 10.67 -20.73 -2.90
N ARG A 125 11.38 -19.62 -2.85
CA ARG A 125 12.57 -19.36 -3.68
C ARG A 125 13.89 -19.85 -3.05
N SER A 126 13.81 -20.64 -1.97
CA SER A 126 14.98 -21.16 -1.24
C SER A 126 15.90 -20.07 -0.67
N ALA A 127 15.40 -18.85 -0.48
CA ALA A 127 16.16 -17.78 0.14
C ALA A 127 16.38 -18.07 1.63
N LYS A 128 17.57 -17.72 2.13
CA LYS A 128 17.96 -17.89 3.54
C LYS A 128 17.88 -16.57 4.34
N PHE A 129 16.95 -15.70 3.96
CA PHE A 129 16.75 -14.45 4.70
C PHE A 129 16.13 -14.73 6.07
N ASP A 130 16.68 -14.09 7.11
CA ASP A 130 16.00 -13.96 8.37
C ASP A 130 14.89 -12.88 8.27
N ARG A 131 14.04 -12.80 9.28
CA ARG A 131 12.94 -11.84 9.32
C ARG A 131 13.39 -10.38 9.31
N TYR A 132 14.58 -10.10 9.86
CA TYR A 132 15.14 -8.76 9.82
C TYR A 132 15.51 -8.33 8.39
N GLN A 133 16.13 -9.21 7.60
CA GLN A 133 16.42 -8.93 6.19
C GLN A 133 15.13 -8.78 5.35
N ILE A 134 14.11 -9.62 5.61
CA ILE A 134 12.81 -9.51 4.95
C ILE A 134 12.16 -8.16 5.30
N LEU A 135 12.21 -7.75 6.57
CA LEU A 135 11.72 -6.44 7.01
C LEU A 135 12.43 -5.28 6.32
N LEU A 136 13.77 -5.33 6.16
CA LEU A 136 14.53 -4.31 5.43
C LEU A 136 14.08 -4.20 3.96
N ILE A 137 13.93 -5.33 3.28
CA ILE A 137 13.41 -5.37 1.90
C ILE A 137 12.01 -4.76 1.84
N TYR A 138 11.13 -5.16 2.77
CA TYR A 138 9.76 -4.68 2.84
C TYR A 138 9.67 -3.17 3.08
N MET A 139 10.50 -2.61 3.97
CA MET A 139 10.55 -1.16 4.23
C MET A 139 10.94 -0.33 2.99
N VAL A 140 11.61 -0.95 2.00
CA VAL A 140 12.05 -0.29 0.75
C VAL A 140 11.09 -0.54 -0.40
N MET A 141 10.63 -1.77 -0.57
CA MET A 141 9.94 -2.24 -1.78
C MET A 141 8.47 -2.60 -1.52
N GLY A 142 8.07 -2.66 -0.24
CA GLY A 142 6.76 -3.20 0.14
C GLY A 142 6.62 -4.67 -0.21
N GLY A 143 5.37 -5.13 -0.24
CA GLY A 143 5.01 -6.50 -0.61
C GLY A 143 4.64 -6.67 -2.08
N ILE A 144 5.24 -5.91 -3.01
CA ILE A 144 4.92 -5.99 -4.44
C ILE A 144 5.63 -7.18 -5.06
N PRO A 145 4.91 -8.22 -5.54
CA PRO A 145 5.53 -9.46 -6.05
C PRO A 145 6.55 -9.20 -7.15
N PHE A 146 6.28 -8.27 -8.05
CA PHE A 146 7.19 -7.91 -9.15
C PHE A 146 8.56 -7.41 -8.63
N TYR A 147 8.57 -6.60 -7.57
CA TYR A 147 9.82 -6.12 -6.96
C TYR A 147 10.53 -7.22 -6.18
N LEU A 148 9.77 -8.06 -5.47
CA LEU A 148 10.33 -9.19 -4.71
C LEU A 148 10.94 -10.25 -5.63
N ASP A 149 10.42 -10.38 -6.85
CA ASP A 149 10.98 -11.31 -7.84
C ASP A 149 12.39 -10.88 -8.33
N GLN A 150 12.71 -9.59 -8.28
CA GLN A 150 14.01 -9.06 -8.65
C GLN A 150 15.10 -9.29 -7.59
N ILE A 151 14.72 -9.79 -6.41
CA ILE A 151 15.67 -10.05 -5.32
C ILE A 151 16.54 -11.26 -5.65
N ASP A 152 17.84 -11.05 -5.61
CA ASP A 152 18.85 -12.12 -5.68
C ASP A 152 18.98 -12.78 -4.31
N THR A 153 18.54 -14.03 -4.20
CA THR A 153 18.53 -14.77 -2.95
C THR A 153 19.91 -15.15 -2.42
N SER A 154 20.96 -14.96 -3.21
CA SER A 154 22.35 -15.17 -2.81
C SER A 154 23.01 -13.94 -2.17
N GLN A 155 22.35 -12.78 -2.22
CA GLN A 155 22.81 -11.49 -1.71
C GLN A 155 22.01 -11.06 -0.48
N SER A 156 22.63 -10.26 0.40
CA SER A 156 21.93 -9.68 1.54
C SER A 156 20.85 -8.65 1.12
N ALA A 157 19.97 -8.28 2.04
CA ALA A 157 18.96 -7.23 1.82
C ALA A 157 19.62 -5.91 1.35
N ASP A 158 20.67 -5.45 2.05
CA ASP A 158 21.35 -4.20 1.69
C ASP A 158 22.03 -4.25 0.32
N GLN A 159 22.60 -5.40 -0.06
CA GLN A 159 23.19 -5.59 -1.41
C GLN A 159 22.10 -5.53 -2.51
N ASN A 160 20.96 -6.17 -2.29
CA ASN A 160 19.83 -6.11 -3.21
C ASN A 160 19.26 -4.71 -3.34
N ILE A 161 19.09 -3.99 -2.22
CA ILE A 161 18.62 -2.59 -2.22
C ILE A 161 19.60 -1.72 -3.01
N ASP A 162 20.91 -1.86 -2.77
CA ASP A 162 21.92 -1.08 -3.50
C ASP A 162 21.86 -1.37 -5.00
N ARG A 163 21.83 -2.65 -5.39
CA ARG A 163 21.75 -3.08 -6.79
C ARG A 163 20.50 -2.56 -7.50
N LEU A 164 19.34 -2.70 -6.89
CA LEU A 164 18.06 -2.37 -7.53
C LEU A 164 17.76 -0.87 -7.53
N CYS A 165 18.25 -0.11 -6.54
CA CYS A 165 17.89 1.29 -6.34
C CYS A 165 18.97 2.29 -6.73
N PHE A 166 20.26 1.92 -6.68
CA PHE A 166 21.37 2.87 -6.84
C PHE A 166 22.30 2.57 -8.01
N GLN A 167 22.36 1.34 -8.52
CA GLN A 167 23.15 1.05 -9.71
C GLN A 167 22.51 1.68 -10.96
N GLN A 168 23.33 1.94 -11.98
CA GLN A 168 22.90 2.64 -13.20
C GLN A 168 21.72 1.95 -13.89
N ASP A 169 21.76 0.60 -13.96
CA ASP A 169 20.72 -0.23 -14.56
C ASP A 169 19.74 -0.80 -13.53
N GLY A 170 19.74 -0.26 -12.30
CA GLY A 170 18.83 -0.70 -11.24
C GLY A 170 17.38 -0.45 -11.61
N LEU A 171 16.56 -1.51 -11.59
CA LEU A 171 15.14 -1.45 -11.98
C LEU A 171 14.39 -0.34 -11.25
N LEU A 172 14.56 -0.26 -9.94
CA LEU A 172 13.82 0.68 -9.09
C LEU A 172 14.33 2.12 -9.17
N ARG A 173 15.46 2.35 -9.82
CA ARG A 173 15.99 3.70 -9.98
C ARG A 173 15.10 4.60 -10.84
N ARG A 174 14.46 4.02 -11.87
CA ARG A 174 13.62 4.75 -12.84
C ARG A 174 12.14 4.40 -12.74
N GLU A 175 11.78 3.49 -11.86
CA GLU A 175 10.44 2.93 -11.77
C GLU A 175 9.38 3.95 -11.32
N PHE A 176 9.73 4.93 -10.48
CA PHE A 176 8.76 5.86 -9.90
C PHE A 176 7.88 6.56 -10.95
N ASN A 177 8.48 7.17 -11.95
CA ASN A 177 7.71 7.84 -12.99
C ASN A 177 6.92 6.85 -13.86
N ASN A 178 7.54 5.71 -14.21
CA ASN A 178 6.89 4.67 -15.00
C ASN A 178 5.64 4.14 -14.29
N LEU A 179 5.74 3.86 -12.99
CA LEU A 179 4.66 3.38 -12.15
C LEU A 179 3.45 4.34 -12.16
N PHE A 180 3.67 5.63 -11.90
CA PHE A 180 2.59 6.60 -11.87
C PHE A 180 1.95 6.81 -13.24
N HIS A 181 2.74 6.88 -14.32
CA HIS A 181 2.21 7.00 -15.68
C HIS A 181 1.48 5.74 -16.18
N ALA A 182 1.86 4.56 -15.69
CA ALA A 182 1.14 3.32 -15.98
C ALA A 182 -0.23 3.26 -15.27
N LEU A 183 -0.33 3.80 -14.05
CA LEU A 183 -1.55 3.72 -13.24
C LEU A 183 -2.54 4.86 -13.50
N PHE A 184 -2.05 6.05 -13.88
CA PHE A 184 -2.87 7.26 -13.97
C PHE A 184 -2.68 7.97 -15.32
N GLN A 185 -3.77 8.23 -16.04
CA GLN A 185 -3.73 8.91 -17.34
C GLN A 185 -3.11 10.32 -17.30
N LYS A 186 -3.21 11.01 -16.14
CA LYS A 186 -2.62 12.33 -15.87
C LYS A 186 -1.88 12.25 -14.56
N ALA A 187 -0.68 11.68 -14.58
CA ALA A 187 0.09 11.33 -13.39
C ALA A 187 0.65 12.55 -12.63
N GLU A 188 0.80 13.71 -13.27
CA GLU A 188 1.50 14.87 -12.71
C GLU A 188 0.87 15.35 -11.38
N GLY A 189 -0.48 15.40 -11.32
CA GLY A 189 -1.19 15.79 -10.09
C GLY A 189 -1.01 14.77 -8.97
N HIS A 190 -0.96 13.47 -9.30
CA HIS A 190 -0.72 12.39 -8.34
C HIS A 190 0.70 12.48 -7.79
N ILE A 191 1.70 12.65 -8.65
CA ILE A 191 3.11 12.81 -8.30
C ILE A 191 3.28 14.02 -7.38
N SER A 192 2.69 15.19 -7.72
CA SER A 192 2.79 16.40 -6.91
C SER A 192 2.22 16.21 -5.50
N ILE A 193 1.12 15.46 -5.34
CA ILE A 193 0.55 15.13 -4.03
C ILE A 193 1.47 14.19 -3.25
N ILE A 194 2.01 13.15 -3.88
CA ILE A 194 2.93 12.19 -3.25
C ILE A 194 4.21 12.92 -2.78
N GLU A 195 4.76 13.81 -3.59
CA GLU A 195 5.91 14.63 -3.23
C GLU A 195 5.61 15.55 -2.04
N ALA A 196 4.45 16.21 -2.03
CA ALA A 196 4.03 17.06 -0.92
C ALA A 196 3.88 16.27 0.39
N LEU A 197 3.33 15.05 0.32
CA LEU A 197 3.15 14.18 1.49
C LEU A 197 4.47 13.61 2.02
N SER A 198 5.48 13.42 1.18
CA SER A 198 6.78 12.87 1.58
C SER A 198 7.58 13.79 2.51
N VAL A 199 7.27 15.08 2.55
CA VAL A 199 7.99 16.08 3.36
C VAL A 199 7.64 15.97 4.85
N LYS A 200 6.40 15.61 5.18
CA LYS A 200 5.91 15.51 6.56
C LYS A 200 5.40 14.12 6.90
N GLY A 201 6.17 13.35 7.65
CA GLY A 201 5.82 11.98 8.04
C GLY A 201 4.46 11.84 8.75
N ARG A 202 4.05 12.85 9.51
CA ARG A 202 2.75 12.87 10.21
C ARG A 202 1.52 13.00 9.29
N GLY A 203 1.73 13.19 7.98
CA GLY A 203 0.66 13.48 7.03
C GLY A 203 0.23 14.95 7.00
N LEU A 204 -0.65 15.25 6.05
CA LEU A 204 -1.19 16.59 5.79
C LEU A 204 -2.72 16.53 5.68
N THR A 205 -3.38 17.61 6.09
CA THR A 205 -4.79 17.83 5.77
C THR A 205 -4.96 18.09 4.27
N ARG A 206 -6.17 17.90 3.75
CA ARG A 206 -6.47 18.19 2.35
C ARG A 206 -6.04 19.59 1.91
N ASN A 207 -6.27 20.61 2.76
CA ASN A 207 -5.90 22.01 2.44
C ASN A 207 -4.39 22.22 2.41
N GLU A 208 -3.66 21.59 3.33
CA GLU A 208 -2.18 21.63 3.34
C GLU A 208 -1.62 20.94 2.09
N ILE A 209 -2.19 19.80 1.66
CA ILE A 209 -1.80 19.09 0.43
C ILE A 209 -1.97 20.01 -0.79
N ILE A 210 -3.16 20.59 -0.96
CA ILE A 210 -3.46 21.48 -2.08
C ILE A 210 -2.45 22.64 -2.16
N LYS A 211 -2.15 23.25 -1.01
CA LYS A 211 -1.15 24.33 -0.93
C LYS A 211 0.25 23.84 -1.26
N ALA A 212 0.67 22.70 -0.70
CA ALA A 212 2.03 22.18 -0.86
C ALA A 212 2.27 21.58 -2.25
N ALA A 213 1.27 20.96 -2.84
CA ALA A 213 1.33 20.39 -4.20
C ALA A 213 1.05 21.43 -5.31
N HIS A 214 0.73 22.69 -4.96
CA HIS A 214 0.40 23.76 -5.90
C HIS A 214 -0.72 23.39 -6.90
N ILE A 215 -1.73 22.65 -6.45
CA ILE A 215 -2.86 22.23 -7.28
C ILE A 215 -4.11 23.04 -6.96
N THR A 216 -5.04 23.11 -7.93
CA THR A 216 -6.30 23.83 -7.76
C THR A 216 -7.24 23.10 -6.80
N ASN A 217 -7.85 23.84 -5.87
CA ASN A 217 -8.84 23.30 -4.93
C ASN A 217 -10.19 23.09 -5.61
N ASN A 218 -10.37 21.96 -6.25
CA ASN A 218 -11.58 21.59 -6.98
C ASN A 218 -11.92 20.09 -6.84
N GLY A 219 -12.91 19.64 -7.60
CA GLY A 219 -13.30 18.23 -7.64
C GLY A 219 -12.21 17.29 -8.15
N ALA A 220 -11.34 17.75 -9.06
CA ALA A 220 -10.23 16.95 -9.57
C ALA A 220 -9.23 16.58 -8.46
N ALA A 221 -8.89 17.53 -7.56
CA ALA A 221 -8.02 17.24 -6.41
C ALA A 221 -8.63 16.18 -5.47
N THR A 222 -9.95 16.20 -5.30
CA THR A 222 -10.66 15.17 -4.50
C THR A 222 -10.60 13.80 -5.19
N LEU A 223 -10.72 13.78 -6.51
CA LEU A 223 -10.61 12.54 -7.29
C LEU A 223 -9.19 11.96 -7.18
N ILE A 224 -8.14 12.77 -7.37
CA ILE A 224 -6.75 12.33 -7.25
C ILE A 224 -6.47 11.73 -5.87
N LEU A 225 -6.92 12.38 -4.80
CA LEU A 225 -6.74 11.85 -3.44
C LEU A 225 -7.44 10.50 -3.27
N LYS A 226 -8.64 10.35 -3.82
CA LYS A 226 -9.38 9.08 -3.81
C LYS A 226 -8.66 8.00 -4.62
N GLU A 227 -8.14 8.34 -5.78
CA GLU A 227 -7.38 7.42 -6.64
C GLU A 227 -6.12 6.92 -5.95
N LEU A 228 -5.37 7.81 -5.31
CA LEU A 228 -4.18 7.45 -4.53
C LEU A 228 -4.51 6.58 -3.30
N GLU A 229 -5.63 6.84 -2.62
CA GLU A 229 -6.10 6.04 -1.49
C GLU A 229 -6.55 4.64 -1.94
N GLU A 230 -7.33 4.54 -3.02
CA GLU A 230 -7.79 3.27 -3.58
C GLU A 230 -6.64 2.42 -4.14
N SER A 231 -5.57 3.05 -4.62
CA SER A 231 -4.36 2.40 -5.11
C SER A 231 -3.30 2.16 -4.01
N HIS A 232 -3.62 2.39 -2.74
CA HIS A 232 -2.75 2.18 -1.57
C HIS A 232 -1.47 3.03 -1.51
N PHE A 233 -1.36 4.10 -2.29
CA PHE A 233 -0.23 5.02 -2.14
C PHE A 233 -0.32 5.85 -0.88
N ILE A 234 -1.54 6.21 -0.49
CA ILE A 234 -1.81 7.01 0.70
C ILE A 234 -2.89 6.36 1.56
N ARG A 235 -2.88 6.68 2.84
CA ARG A 235 -4.01 6.39 3.73
C ARG A 235 -4.59 7.68 4.28
N LYS A 236 -5.89 7.67 4.48
CA LYS A 236 -6.62 8.70 5.21
C LYS A 236 -6.89 8.20 6.62
N TYR A 237 -6.59 9.01 7.64
CA TYR A 237 -6.88 8.69 9.03
C TYR A 237 -7.33 9.93 9.80
N ALA A 238 -8.15 9.71 10.83
CA ALA A 238 -8.60 10.78 11.71
C ALA A 238 -7.70 10.84 12.96
N PRO A 239 -7.28 12.05 13.40
CA PRO A 239 -6.67 12.22 14.71
C PRO A 239 -7.62 11.81 15.83
N PHE A 240 -7.04 11.39 16.98
CA PHE A 240 -7.81 10.99 18.16
C PHE A 240 -8.81 12.07 18.59
N SER A 241 -10.06 11.68 18.88
CA SER A 241 -11.19 12.54 19.25
C SER A 241 -11.61 13.66 18.27
N ASN A 242 -11.06 13.71 17.06
CA ASN A 242 -11.38 14.75 16.09
C ASN A 242 -12.41 14.33 15.05
N LYS A 243 -13.12 15.34 14.51
CA LYS A 243 -14.14 15.16 13.46
C LYS A 243 -13.46 14.76 12.13
N GLU A 244 -14.15 14.02 11.28
CA GLU A 244 -13.68 13.61 9.93
C GLU A 244 -13.10 14.77 9.08
N LYS A 245 -13.56 16.00 9.28
CA LYS A 245 -13.05 17.19 8.57
C LYS A 245 -11.56 17.48 8.84
N MET A 246 -10.98 16.93 9.91
CA MET A 246 -9.57 17.08 10.26
C MET A 246 -8.75 15.85 9.88
N SER A 247 -9.26 15.01 9.01
CA SER A 247 -8.52 13.84 8.53
C SER A 247 -7.21 14.23 7.88
N LEU A 248 -6.19 13.45 8.16
CA LEU A 248 -4.86 13.56 7.59
C LEU A 248 -4.68 12.51 6.50
N TYR A 249 -3.95 12.87 5.47
CA TYR A 249 -3.47 11.97 4.44
C TYR A 249 -1.98 11.75 4.63
N GLN A 250 -1.56 10.51 4.60
CA GLN A 250 -0.16 10.11 4.79
C GLN A 250 0.27 9.21 3.65
N LEU A 251 1.46 9.45 3.13
CA LEU A 251 2.11 8.57 2.16
C LEU A 251 2.48 7.26 2.86
N THR A 252 2.06 6.13 2.30
CA THR A 252 2.25 4.79 2.88
C THR A 252 3.05 3.86 1.99
N ASP A 253 3.04 4.09 0.67
CA ASP A 253 3.78 3.23 -0.26
C ASP A 253 5.29 3.23 0.06
N PRO A 254 5.87 2.07 0.46
CA PRO A 254 7.26 2.00 0.89
C PRO A 254 8.24 2.43 -0.20
N TYR A 255 7.98 2.01 -1.45
CA TYR A 255 8.87 2.36 -2.55
C TYR A 255 8.87 3.87 -2.84
N SER A 256 7.70 4.52 -2.88
CA SER A 256 7.62 5.97 -3.09
C SER A 256 8.29 6.76 -1.97
N LEU A 257 8.12 6.33 -0.70
CA LEU A 257 8.82 6.91 0.46
C LEU A 257 10.33 6.79 0.32
N PHE A 258 10.83 5.60 -0.05
CA PHE A 258 12.24 5.37 -0.25
C PHE A 258 12.81 6.15 -1.43
N TYR A 259 12.12 6.12 -2.57
CA TYR A 259 12.51 6.83 -3.78
C TYR A 259 12.70 8.32 -3.53
N LEU A 260 11.69 8.99 -2.96
CA LEU A 260 11.72 10.43 -2.71
C LEU A 260 12.79 10.84 -1.68
N LYS A 261 13.10 9.97 -0.74
CA LYS A 261 14.09 10.24 0.30
C LYS A 261 15.52 9.97 -0.15
N TRP A 262 15.74 8.94 -0.96
CA TRP A 262 17.06 8.39 -1.21
C TRP A 262 17.47 8.37 -2.69
N ILE A 263 16.55 8.04 -3.61
CA ILE A 263 16.87 7.84 -5.02
C ILE A 263 16.77 9.14 -5.81
N LYS A 264 15.68 9.89 -5.65
CA LYS A 264 15.37 11.09 -6.45
C LYS A 264 16.53 12.07 -6.59
N ASN A 265 17.28 12.27 -5.52
CA ASN A 265 18.40 13.23 -5.47
C ASN A 265 19.78 12.54 -5.39
N SER A 266 19.86 11.24 -5.68
CA SER A 266 21.14 10.54 -5.72
C SER A 266 21.88 10.81 -7.02
N SER A 267 23.21 10.99 -6.92
CA SER A 267 24.07 11.11 -8.10
C SER A 267 24.21 9.77 -8.81
N GLU A 268 24.35 9.80 -10.13
CA GLU A 268 24.67 8.58 -10.92
C GLU A 268 26.06 7.99 -10.60
N LEU A 269 26.93 8.78 -9.98
CA LEU A 269 28.28 8.39 -9.60
C LEU A 269 28.35 7.71 -8.21
N ASP A 270 27.26 7.71 -7.45
CA ASP A 270 27.22 7.20 -6.09
C ASP A 270 26.92 5.68 -6.06
N GLN A 271 27.79 4.88 -6.67
CA GLN A 271 27.72 3.42 -6.53
C GLN A 271 27.98 3.00 -5.08
N ASN A 272 27.25 1.97 -4.60
CA ASN A 272 27.25 1.49 -3.21
C ASN A 272 26.84 2.54 -2.17
N ASN A 273 25.98 3.48 -2.55
CA ASN A 273 25.56 4.58 -1.69
C ASN A 273 24.81 4.08 -0.45
N TRP A 274 23.98 3.05 -0.60
CA TRP A 274 23.18 2.49 0.51
C TRP A 274 24.05 1.73 1.51
N ILE A 275 24.96 0.90 1.04
CA ILE A 275 25.85 0.09 1.89
C ILE A 275 26.80 0.98 2.69
N LYS A 276 27.34 2.05 2.08
CA LYS A 276 28.23 3.00 2.76
C LYS A 276 27.57 3.78 3.89
N GLN A 277 26.22 3.78 3.96
CA GLN A 277 25.46 4.57 4.93
C GLN A 277 24.94 3.76 6.13
N LEU A 278 25.46 2.55 6.40
CA LEU A 278 24.95 1.68 7.46
C LEU A 278 24.82 2.39 8.83
N ASP A 279 25.78 3.25 9.19
CA ASP A 279 25.78 3.98 10.47
C ASP A 279 25.36 5.45 10.37
N ASN A 280 24.82 5.88 9.22
CA ASN A 280 24.44 7.26 9.01
C ASN A 280 23.18 7.65 9.82
N PRO A 281 23.18 8.79 10.56
CA PRO A 281 22.00 9.29 11.27
C PRO A 281 20.77 9.44 10.38
N LYS A 282 20.96 9.82 9.09
CA LYS A 282 19.87 9.93 8.10
C LYS A 282 19.21 8.55 7.83
N LYS A 283 20.01 7.47 7.72
CA LYS A 283 19.50 6.11 7.56
C LYS A 283 18.75 5.66 8.81
N ARG A 284 19.29 5.93 10.01
CA ARG A 284 18.60 5.62 11.28
C ARG A 284 17.25 6.32 11.43
N ALA A 285 17.18 7.60 11.08
CA ALA A 285 15.92 8.35 11.12
C ALA A 285 14.90 7.79 10.11
N TRP A 286 15.35 7.43 8.90
CA TRP A 286 14.48 6.84 7.88
C TRP A 286 13.99 5.45 8.27
N THR A 287 14.86 4.56 8.77
CA THR A 287 14.45 3.21 9.18
C THR A 287 13.44 3.25 10.34
N GLY A 288 13.59 4.18 11.28
CA GLY A 288 12.58 4.41 12.33
C GLY A 288 11.22 4.72 11.71
N TYR A 289 11.16 5.72 10.83
CA TYR A 289 9.93 6.09 10.15
C TYR A 289 9.35 4.97 9.27
N ALA A 290 10.18 4.27 8.49
CA ALA A 290 9.73 3.17 7.65
C ALA A 290 9.15 2.02 8.48
N PHE A 291 9.76 1.70 9.61
CA PHE A 291 9.24 0.69 10.54
C PHE A 291 7.90 1.08 11.15
N GLU A 292 7.70 2.35 11.50
CA GLU A 292 6.40 2.87 11.91
C GLU A 292 5.33 2.62 10.85
N GLN A 293 5.63 2.86 9.56
CA GLN A 293 4.70 2.60 8.47
C GLN A 293 4.37 1.11 8.35
N VAL A 294 5.37 0.23 8.46
CA VAL A 294 5.15 -1.23 8.46
C VAL A 294 4.24 -1.66 9.61
N CYS A 295 4.47 -1.16 10.83
CA CYS A 295 3.60 -1.44 11.96
C CYS A 295 2.15 -0.97 11.71
N LEU A 296 1.98 0.22 11.10
CA LEU A 296 0.66 0.77 10.79
C LEU A 296 -0.07 0.00 9.67
N GLU A 297 0.64 -0.71 8.81
CA GLU A 297 0.06 -1.62 7.82
C GLU A 297 -0.30 -2.99 8.43
N HIS A 298 0.34 -3.36 9.54
CA HIS A 298 0.16 -4.64 10.23
C HIS A 298 -0.62 -4.52 11.55
N ILE A 299 -1.58 -3.57 11.62
CA ILE A 299 -2.39 -3.34 12.84
C ILE A 299 -3.18 -4.58 13.26
N VAL A 300 -3.61 -5.41 12.30
CA VAL A 300 -4.33 -6.66 12.60
C VAL A 300 -3.44 -7.58 13.42
N GLN A 301 -2.20 -7.79 13.00
CA GLN A 301 -1.21 -8.62 13.69
C GLN A 301 -0.87 -8.08 15.08
N ILE A 302 -0.78 -6.76 15.21
CA ILE A 302 -0.56 -6.09 16.50
C ILE A 302 -1.73 -6.36 17.46
N LYS A 303 -2.97 -6.24 16.98
CA LYS A 303 -4.17 -6.54 17.78
C LYS A 303 -4.25 -8.00 18.19
N ASP A 304 -3.89 -8.90 17.30
CA ASP A 304 -3.83 -10.34 17.58
C ASP A 304 -2.80 -10.66 18.67
N ALA A 305 -1.61 -10.05 18.56
CA ALA A 305 -0.55 -10.22 19.57
C ALA A 305 -0.93 -9.64 20.95
N LEU A 306 -1.75 -8.59 20.97
CA LEU A 306 -2.30 -8.01 22.19
C LEU A 306 -3.50 -8.80 22.75
N GLY A 307 -4.01 -9.81 22.03
CA GLY A 307 -5.20 -10.57 22.42
C GLY A 307 -6.51 -9.78 22.37
N ILE A 308 -6.59 -8.75 21.51
CA ILE A 308 -7.72 -7.82 21.46
C ILE A 308 -8.50 -7.84 20.13
N SER A 309 -8.28 -8.83 19.29
CA SER A 309 -8.92 -8.91 17.95
C SER A 309 -10.45 -9.01 18.01
N ALA A 310 -11.00 -9.58 19.09
CA ALA A 310 -12.44 -9.65 19.33
C ALA A 310 -13.03 -8.37 19.96
N ILE A 311 -12.19 -7.43 20.38
CA ILE A 311 -12.64 -6.18 21.00
C ILE A 311 -12.83 -5.12 19.91
N GLU A 312 -13.97 -4.43 19.90
CA GLU A 312 -14.18 -3.27 19.03
C GLU A 312 -13.14 -2.19 19.37
N THR A 313 -12.41 -1.74 18.36
CA THR A 313 -11.31 -0.77 18.51
C THR A 313 -11.38 0.30 17.45
N ARG A 314 -10.91 1.51 17.80
CA ARG A 314 -10.62 2.58 16.83
C ARG A 314 -9.12 2.86 16.83
N THR A 315 -8.54 2.94 15.65
CA THR A 315 -7.13 3.32 15.48
C THR A 315 -7.03 4.76 15.04
N SER A 316 -6.11 5.49 15.62
CA SER A 316 -5.89 6.91 15.36
C SER A 316 -4.44 7.30 15.69
N SER A 317 -4.09 8.54 15.43
CA SER A 317 -2.87 9.18 15.93
C SER A 317 -3.23 10.39 16.78
N TRP A 318 -2.25 10.94 17.48
CA TRP A 318 -2.44 12.17 18.22
C TRP A 318 -1.20 13.07 18.15
N VAL A 319 -1.43 14.37 18.08
CA VAL A 319 -0.39 15.40 18.09
C VAL A 319 -0.78 16.44 19.13
N GLY A 320 0.12 16.72 20.05
CA GLY A 320 -0.06 17.73 21.07
C GLY A 320 -0.13 19.15 20.51
N HIS A 321 -0.88 20.00 21.18
CA HIS A 321 -1.07 21.42 20.83
C HIS A 321 -0.62 22.32 21.99
N GLY A 322 -0.40 23.63 21.71
CA GLY A 322 0.02 24.61 22.72
C GLY A 322 1.40 24.29 23.29
N ASP A 323 1.56 24.34 24.61
CA ASP A 323 2.83 24.09 25.31
C ASP A 323 3.36 22.66 25.15
N ASN A 324 2.51 21.74 24.70
CA ASN A 324 2.86 20.35 24.36
C ASN A 324 3.18 20.15 22.88
N GLN A 325 3.50 21.23 22.13
CA GLN A 325 3.95 21.13 20.74
C GLN A 325 5.20 20.24 20.63
N GLY A 326 5.12 19.21 19.77
CA GLY A 326 6.18 18.21 19.58
C GLY A 326 5.89 16.84 20.20
N ALA A 327 4.92 16.74 21.11
CA ALA A 327 4.45 15.43 21.56
C ALA A 327 3.58 14.80 20.47
N GLN A 328 3.95 13.60 20.01
CA GLN A 328 3.25 12.86 18.97
C GLN A 328 3.15 11.38 19.36
N ILE A 329 2.00 10.77 19.05
CA ILE A 329 1.74 9.35 19.18
C ILE A 329 1.22 8.87 17.84
N ASP A 330 1.97 7.99 17.18
CA ASP A 330 1.72 7.58 15.80
C ASP A 330 0.60 6.54 15.69
N LEU A 331 0.46 5.69 16.71
CA LEU A 331 -0.59 4.70 16.79
C LEU A 331 -1.25 4.69 18.17
N ILE A 332 -2.54 4.92 18.18
CA ILE A 332 -3.42 4.77 19.34
C ILE A 332 -4.46 3.72 18.99
N ILE A 333 -4.62 2.73 19.86
CA ILE A 333 -5.70 1.74 19.77
C ILE A 333 -6.67 2.04 20.93
N ASP A 334 -7.76 2.73 20.62
CA ASP A 334 -8.83 3.02 21.57
C ASP A 334 -9.83 1.87 21.59
N ARG A 335 -9.97 1.23 22.74
CA ARG A 335 -10.70 -0.01 22.94
C ARG A 335 -12.02 0.25 23.66
N ARG A 336 -13.06 -0.49 23.27
CA ARG A 336 -14.39 -0.36 23.89
C ARG A 336 -14.42 -0.81 25.35
N ASP A 337 -13.47 -1.63 25.80
CA ASP A 337 -13.30 -2.07 27.20
C ASP A 337 -12.63 -1.03 28.11
N ARG A 338 -12.60 0.25 27.70
CA ARG A 338 -12.07 1.39 28.44
C ARG A 338 -10.56 1.35 28.67
N VAL A 339 -9.83 0.76 27.74
CA VAL A 339 -8.36 0.78 27.67
C VAL A 339 -7.94 1.49 26.38
N ILE A 340 -6.87 2.28 26.47
CA ILE A 340 -6.20 2.89 25.33
C ILE A 340 -4.77 2.39 25.30
N ASN A 341 -4.39 1.68 24.23
CA ASN A 341 -3.00 1.37 23.97
C ASN A 341 -2.35 2.55 23.25
N LEU A 342 -1.34 3.18 23.88
CA LEU A 342 -0.45 4.12 23.21
C LEU A 342 0.74 3.33 22.71
N CYS A 343 0.88 3.22 21.40
CA CYS A 343 1.90 2.40 20.78
C CYS A 343 3.09 3.28 20.38
N GLU A 344 4.26 2.92 20.84
CA GLU A 344 5.55 3.51 20.46
C GLU A 344 6.33 2.48 19.67
N MET A 345 6.82 2.85 18.47
CA MET A 345 7.49 1.95 17.55
C MET A 345 8.98 2.30 17.47
N LYS A 346 9.86 1.28 17.57
CA LYS A 346 11.31 1.48 17.57
C LYS A 346 12.03 0.46 16.69
N PHE A 347 12.61 0.99 15.61
CA PHE A 347 13.56 0.21 14.81
C PHE A 347 14.95 0.27 15.47
N SER A 348 15.54 -0.85 15.74
CA SER A 348 16.89 -0.99 16.29
C SER A 348 17.57 -2.23 15.73
N ILE A 349 18.90 -2.26 15.78
CA ILE A 349 19.71 -3.42 15.35
C ILE A 349 20.04 -4.37 16.53
N HIS A 350 19.64 -3.99 17.75
CA HIS A 350 19.77 -4.73 19.00
C HIS A 350 18.53 -4.50 19.85
N PRO A 351 18.32 -5.28 20.94
CA PRO A 351 17.26 -5.00 21.89
C PRO A 351 17.29 -3.55 22.38
N PHE A 352 16.13 -2.91 22.40
CA PHE A 352 16.02 -1.49 22.72
C PHE A 352 16.10 -1.24 24.23
N THR A 353 16.91 -0.28 24.63
CA THR A 353 17.05 0.09 26.05
C THR A 353 16.29 1.37 26.34
N ILE A 354 15.35 1.35 27.29
CA ILE A 354 14.69 2.55 27.80
C ILE A 354 15.64 3.22 28.78
N THR A 355 16.23 4.35 28.37
CA THR A 355 17.05 5.21 29.21
C THR A 355 16.15 6.09 30.09
N LYS A 356 16.71 6.70 31.15
CA LYS A 356 16.00 7.68 32.00
C LYS A 356 15.38 8.81 31.15
N SER A 357 16.18 9.44 30.31
CA SER A 357 15.72 10.55 29.45
C SER A 357 14.57 10.12 28.53
N TYR A 358 14.62 8.89 27.99
CA TYR A 358 13.55 8.39 27.15
C TYR A 358 12.29 8.06 27.96
N ALA A 359 12.45 7.52 29.19
CA ALA A 359 11.34 7.31 30.13
C ALA A 359 10.63 8.64 30.47
N ASP A 360 11.40 9.69 30.76
CA ASP A 360 10.86 11.06 31.02
C ASP A 360 10.10 11.59 29.79
N THR A 361 10.60 11.35 28.58
CA THR A 361 9.91 11.70 27.33
C THR A 361 8.58 10.97 27.20
N LEU A 362 8.54 9.67 27.46
CA LEU A 362 7.31 8.86 27.41
C LEU A 362 6.29 9.33 28.47
N ALA A 363 6.75 9.60 29.70
CA ALA A 363 5.90 10.12 30.76
C ALA A 363 5.28 11.48 30.37
N THR A 364 6.07 12.39 29.79
CA THR A 364 5.58 13.68 29.26
C THR A 364 4.53 13.50 28.17
N LYS A 365 4.76 12.61 27.19
CA LYS A 365 3.78 12.29 26.15
C LYS A 365 2.45 11.77 26.74
N ILE A 366 2.50 10.86 27.69
CA ILE A 366 1.31 10.29 28.36
C ILE A 366 0.57 11.40 29.14
N ALA A 367 1.28 12.24 29.89
CA ALA A 367 0.69 13.34 30.66
C ALA A 367 -0.03 14.34 29.73
N ALA A 368 0.66 14.77 28.65
CA ALA A 368 0.09 15.67 27.65
C ALA A 368 -1.14 15.08 26.96
N PHE A 369 -1.10 13.78 26.61
CA PHE A 369 -2.25 13.09 26.03
C PHE A 369 -3.44 13.06 26.98
N LYS A 370 -3.23 12.70 28.25
CA LYS A 370 -4.28 12.69 29.29
C LYS A 370 -4.92 14.07 29.50
N GLU A 371 -4.07 15.08 29.62
CA GLU A 371 -4.49 16.47 29.86
C GLU A 371 -5.36 16.99 28.71
N GLN A 372 -4.91 16.83 27.47
CA GLN A 372 -5.61 17.37 26.29
C GLN A 372 -6.84 16.57 25.91
N THR A 373 -6.81 15.26 26.04
CA THR A 373 -7.97 14.41 25.68
C THR A 373 -8.99 14.28 26.79
N LYS A 374 -8.60 14.56 28.05
CA LYS A 374 -9.42 14.36 29.26
C LYS A 374 -9.98 12.94 29.37
N THR A 375 -9.27 11.97 28.79
CA THR A 375 -9.72 10.58 28.79
C THR A 375 -9.77 10.01 30.21
N LYS A 376 -10.81 9.21 30.48
CA LYS A 376 -10.98 8.43 31.72
C LYS A 376 -10.60 6.95 31.55
N SER A 377 -10.19 6.55 30.35
CA SER A 377 -9.77 5.17 30.06
C SER A 377 -8.38 4.91 30.65
N ALA A 378 -8.12 3.66 31.03
CA ALA A 378 -6.80 3.22 31.42
C ALA A 378 -5.85 3.33 30.21
N ILE A 379 -4.62 3.80 30.44
CA ILE A 379 -3.62 3.92 29.38
C ILE A 379 -2.60 2.79 29.59
N TYR A 380 -2.41 2.00 28.53
CA TYR A 380 -1.37 0.98 28.43
C TYR A 380 -0.35 1.41 27.39
N LEU A 381 0.90 1.57 27.85
CA LEU A 381 2.00 1.85 26.93
C LEU A 381 2.47 0.55 26.30
N THR A 382 2.38 0.48 24.98
CA THR A 382 2.79 -0.68 24.17
C THR A 382 4.02 -0.29 23.37
N LEU A 383 5.13 -0.98 23.58
CA LEU A 383 6.31 -0.83 22.75
C LEU A 383 6.34 -1.92 21.68
N ILE A 384 6.60 -1.52 20.44
CA ILE A 384 6.79 -2.43 19.31
C ILE A 384 8.19 -2.19 18.79
N SER A 385 9.06 -3.18 18.88
CA SER A 385 10.45 -3.02 18.45
C SER A 385 10.95 -4.21 17.64
N THR A 386 12.05 -4.03 16.93
CA THR A 386 12.64 -5.09 16.11
C THR A 386 13.06 -6.30 16.95
N PHE A 387 13.72 -6.09 18.09
CA PHE A 387 14.35 -7.15 18.90
C PHE A 387 13.91 -7.15 20.37
N GLY A 388 12.80 -6.47 20.71
CA GLY A 388 12.31 -6.39 22.09
C GLY A 388 13.09 -5.41 22.96
N LEU A 389 12.77 -5.42 24.25
CA LEU A 389 13.35 -4.54 25.25
C LEU A 389 14.46 -5.22 26.05
N VAL A 390 15.48 -4.43 26.39
CA VAL A 390 16.37 -4.78 27.50
C VAL A 390 15.62 -4.58 28.82
N SER A 391 15.59 -5.63 29.66
CA SER A 391 14.95 -5.55 30.97
C SER A 391 15.69 -4.57 31.89
N ASN A 392 14.99 -3.54 32.36
CA ASN A 392 15.45 -2.61 33.35
C ASN A 392 14.26 -2.01 34.12
N SER A 393 14.54 -1.23 35.17
CA SER A 393 13.51 -0.64 36.05
C SER A 393 12.53 0.25 35.31
N TYR A 394 13.00 1.01 34.27
CA TYR A 394 12.15 1.88 33.48
C TYR A 394 11.20 1.08 32.58
N ALA A 395 11.71 0.04 31.91
CA ALA A 395 10.89 -0.83 31.08
C ALA A 395 9.79 -1.51 31.93
N SER A 396 10.17 -2.10 33.07
CA SER A 396 9.24 -2.81 33.93
C SER A 396 8.17 -1.91 34.58
N SER A 397 8.48 -0.64 34.85
CA SER A 397 7.53 0.31 35.45
C SER A 397 6.57 0.97 34.47
N MET A 398 6.94 1.08 33.18
CA MET A 398 6.18 1.89 32.23
C MET A 398 5.52 1.09 31.13
N ILE A 399 6.12 -0.02 30.67
CA ILE A 399 5.66 -0.78 29.51
C ILE A 399 4.75 -1.92 29.97
N GLN A 400 3.49 -1.88 29.52
CA GLN A 400 2.53 -2.96 29.75
C GLN A 400 2.63 -4.06 28.71
N ASN A 401 3.02 -3.71 27.48
CA ASN A 401 3.16 -4.67 26.39
C ASN A 401 4.46 -4.42 25.63
N ASP A 402 5.32 -5.43 25.54
CA ASP A 402 6.53 -5.47 24.72
C ASP A 402 6.30 -6.44 23.56
N LEU A 403 6.24 -5.91 22.34
CA LEU A 403 6.02 -6.68 21.13
C LEU A 403 7.25 -6.59 20.23
N GLN A 404 7.70 -7.75 19.75
CA GLN A 404 8.82 -7.85 18.83
C GLN A 404 8.31 -7.94 17.38
N MET A 405 9.15 -7.58 16.40
CA MET A 405 8.80 -7.60 14.97
C MET A 405 8.22 -8.94 14.50
N ASP A 406 8.54 -10.04 15.18
CA ASP A 406 8.05 -11.37 14.82
C ASP A 406 6.53 -11.48 14.78
N ILE A 407 5.82 -10.63 15.55
CA ILE A 407 4.37 -10.61 15.56
C ILE A 407 3.79 -10.11 14.23
N LEU A 408 4.54 -9.31 13.48
CA LEU A 408 4.13 -8.77 12.18
C LEU A 408 4.16 -9.83 11.06
N PHE A 409 4.80 -10.98 11.33
CA PHE A 409 4.90 -12.13 10.41
C PHE A 409 3.85 -13.24 10.69
N LYS A 410 2.81 -12.94 11.45
CA LYS A 410 1.74 -13.89 11.79
C LYS A 410 0.51 -13.73 10.90
#